data_8fe5badd84f6bd364a37d7ec252247af
#
_entry.id   8fe5badd84f6bd364a37d7ec252247af
#
_cell.length_a   1.000
_cell.length_b   1.000
_cell.length_c   1.000
_cell.angle_alpha   90.00
_cell.angle_beta   90.00
_cell.angle_gamma   90.00
#
_symmetry.space_group_name_H-M   'P 1'
#
loop_
_entity.id
_entity.type
_entity.pdbx_description
1 polymer ?
#
loop_
_entity_poly.entity_id
_entity_poly.type
_entity_poly.pdbx_seq_one_letter_code
_entity_poly.pdbx_strand_id
1 'polypeptide(L)'
;IRAIEDTLYIYLFFFINLFFCSRGCKMRRSILSTGVITLATLFALNQAVAQISNIEEIIITSQKREQSLQDVPVSVAVIQPELIERAQITDILDLQTSVSSLRVTQLQQSSATNILIRGFGNGANNVGIEGSVGIFIDGVYRNRTVSNILDFPDVERIEIARGPQSTLYGKNTSVGAISIITKEPEFEFGGTGEMTYGNYNQYIAKTSITGPIGSGENVAFRISGSYNNRDGYYKNNVLNTDINDRNRWATRGQLLVNASENLRFKLIGEYNKIDEVCCGASSIFNGPATQAIPLIGRAITPDLFSGGAEKDARVANNNRDPVQELESKGASLHIDYDAGFMDFASITSWRKQSEFANTDVDFTGGDFFTQIRDIEFKTFTQEVRFTSKGDDNTFDWLFGAFYMKDDADPCCRTIAWGQDTRLYADLITGNAITGLEQALGFPAGTFFPPGPAAFDNWSLKNDAWSFYGQIDFNISDRLTLTAGAAYLDDEKKAASNIIVPDVFSQLDLVQIGGGLIAQGAVIQSYAALGVDATNPAAIAALEAIRPGTLAAITAGAQAFGAANANNPALNPLLALQPLQPFRPQNIPTTNVPNANETGILTGDETTFNIRLKY
;
A
#
# COMPACT_ATOMS: atom_id res chain seq x y z
N ILE A 1 -10.55 0.86 -37.49
CA ILE A 1 -11.68 1.81 -37.54
C ILE A 1 -11.28 3.05 -38.33
N ARG A 2 -10.12 3.73 -38.08
CA ARG A 2 -9.66 4.88 -38.89
C ARG A 2 -9.47 4.54 -40.38
N ALA A 3 -8.92 3.37 -40.68
CA ALA A 3 -8.78 2.93 -42.08
C ALA A 3 -10.12 2.73 -42.79
N ILE A 4 -11.17 2.40 -42.06
CA ILE A 4 -12.55 2.28 -42.57
C ILE A 4 -13.17 3.65 -42.79
N GLU A 5 -12.91 4.61 -41.92
CA GLU A 5 -13.38 5.99 -42.07
C GLU A 5 -12.73 6.70 -43.27
N ASP A 6 -11.43 6.60 -43.44
CA ASP A 6 -10.70 7.19 -44.58
C ASP A 6 -11.12 6.57 -45.91
N THR A 7 -11.40 5.27 -45.94
CA THR A 7 -11.90 4.57 -47.13
C THR A 7 -13.34 5.01 -47.45
N LEU A 8 -14.17 5.22 -46.45
CA LEU A 8 -15.55 5.72 -46.62
C LEU A 8 -15.58 7.15 -47.13
N TYR A 9 -14.66 8.02 -46.68
CA TYR A 9 -14.54 9.42 -47.16
C TYR A 9 -14.09 9.48 -48.63
N ILE A 10 -13.17 8.63 -49.06
CA ILE A 10 -12.73 8.54 -50.47
C ILE A 10 -13.87 8.06 -51.36
N TYR A 11 -14.66 7.08 -50.93
CA TYR A 11 -15.85 6.64 -51.67
C TYR A 11 -16.96 7.69 -51.75
N LEU A 12 -17.17 8.43 -50.67
CA LEU A 12 -18.17 9.52 -50.65
C LEU A 12 -17.76 10.68 -51.57
N PHE A 13 -16.46 11.00 -51.62
CA PHE A 13 -15.92 12.05 -52.49
C PHE A 13 -15.99 11.66 -53.97
N PHE A 14 -15.81 10.40 -54.32
CA PHE A 14 -15.98 9.89 -55.67
C PHE A 14 -17.45 9.81 -56.09
N PHE A 15 -18.36 9.47 -55.17
CA PHE A 15 -19.80 9.40 -55.46
C PHE A 15 -20.41 10.79 -55.67
N ILE A 16 -20.00 11.80 -54.94
CA ILE A 16 -20.49 13.17 -55.04
C ILE A 16 -20.01 13.81 -56.36
N ASN A 17 -18.81 13.52 -56.85
CA ASN A 17 -18.31 14.01 -58.13
C ASN A 17 -18.93 13.34 -59.37
N LEU A 18 -19.45 12.12 -59.22
CA LEU A 18 -20.17 11.43 -60.32
C LEU A 18 -21.62 11.93 -60.50
N PHE A 19 -22.22 12.53 -59.48
CA PHE A 19 -23.60 13.06 -59.58
C PHE A 19 -23.68 14.45 -60.19
N PHE A 20 -22.60 15.20 -60.28
CA PHE A 20 -22.60 16.56 -60.83
C PHE A 20 -22.20 16.65 -62.31
N CYS A 21 -21.90 15.54 -62.96
CA CYS A 21 -21.52 15.54 -64.38
C CYS A 21 -22.49 14.71 -65.24
N SER A 22 -23.77 15.11 -65.28
CA SER A 22 -24.73 14.53 -66.21
C SER A 22 -25.62 15.57 -66.87
N ARG A 23 -25.16 16.06 -67.99
CA ARG A 23 -26.07 16.35 -69.13
C ARG A 23 -25.26 16.18 -70.41
N GLY A 24 -25.43 15.00 -71.03
CA GLY A 24 -25.14 14.81 -72.49
C GLY A 24 -23.96 13.97 -72.85
N CYS A 25 -24.00 12.63 -72.67
CA CYS A 25 -23.28 11.73 -73.55
C CYS A 25 -23.85 10.29 -73.53
N LYS A 26 -24.02 9.75 -74.67
CA LYS A 26 -24.75 8.50 -74.95
C LYS A 26 -24.11 7.22 -74.41
N MET A 27 -24.98 6.37 -73.95
CA MET A 27 -24.99 4.95 -73.60
C MET A 27 -23.99 4.00 -74.32
N ARG A 28 -22.71 4.07 -74.02
CA ARG A 28 -21.71 3.03 -74.37
C ARG A 28 -20.55 2.91 -73.35
N ARG A 29 -20.58 3.68 -72.25
CA ARG A 29 -19.56 3.62 -71.18
C ARG A 29 -19.98 2.86 -69.93
N SER A 30 -21.22 2.36 -69.85
CA SER A 30 -21.73 1.78 -68.60
C SER A 30 -21.23 0.35 -68.32
N ILE A 31 -20.82 -0.41 -69.31
CA ILE A 31 -20.38 -1.79 -69.14
C ILE A 31 -18.90 -1.86 -68.67
N LEU A 32 -18.05 -0.94 -69.11
CA LEU A 32 -16.64 -0.92 -68.66
C LEU A 32 -16.51 -0.35 -67.24
N SER A 33 -17.35 0.61 -66.83
CA SER A 33 -17.32 1.20 -65.48
C SER A 33 -17.78 0.19 -64.42
N THR A 34 -18.79 -0.63 -64.73
CA THR A 34 -19.30 -1.65 -63.79
C THR A 34 -18.29 -2.77 -63.57
N GLY A 35 -17.56 -3.18 -64.62
CA GLY A 35 -16.51 -4.20 -64.50
C GLY A 35 -15.29 -3.77 -63.65
N VAL A 36 -14.88 -2.51 -63.80
CA VAL A 36 -13.74 -1.97 -62.99
C VAL A 36 -14.12 -1.75 -61.54
N ILE A 37 -15.35 -1.34 -61.24
CA ILE A 37 -15.83 -1.18 -59.87
C ILE A 37 -15.96 -2.54 -59.16
N THR A 38 -16.50 -3.57 -59.84
CA THR A 38 -16.59 -4.93 -59.28
C THR A 38 -15.21 -5.57 -59.07
N LEU A 39 -14.25 -5.31 -59.95
CA LEU A 39 -12.88 -5.81 -59.77
C LEU A 39 -12.14 -5.10 -58.62
N ALA A 40 -12.33 -3.78 -58.44
CA ALA A 40 -11.76 -3.00 -57.35
C ALA A 40 -12.36 -3.38 -55.98
N THR A 41 -13.67 -3.68 -55.90
CA THR A 41 -14.30 -4.16 -54.68
C THR A 41 -13.89 -5.57 -54.28
N LEU A 42 -13.68 -6.47 -55.28
CA LEU A 42 -13.15 -7.80 -55.01
C LEU A 42 -11.67 -7.75 -54.55
N PHE A 43 -10.85 -6.83 -55.04
CA PHE A 43 -9.49 -6.62 -54.58
C PHE A 43 -9.41 -6.01 -53.19
N ALA A 44 -10.29 -5.07 -52.87
CA ALA A 44 -10.40 -4.45 -51.53
C ALA A 44 -10.90 -5.47 -50.47
N LEU A 45 -11.82 -6.34 -50.82
CA LEU A 45 -12.30 -7.41 -49.96
C LEU A 45 -11.22 -8.44 -49.64
N ASN A 46 -10.33 -8.79 -50.58
CA ASN A 46 -9.22 -9.71 -50.33
C ASN A 46 -8.15 -9.08 -49.42
N GLN A 47 -7.92 -7.78 -49.48
CA GLN A 47 -7.00 -7.09 -48.55
C GLN A 47 -7.59 -6.95 -47.14
N ALA A 48 -8.91 -6.72 -47.02
CA ALA A 48 -9.59 -6.65 -45.72
C ALA A 48 -9.62 -8.00 -45.01
N VAL A 49 -9.75 -9.11 -45.76
CA VAL A 49 -9.71 -10.46 -45.18
C VAL A 49 -8.27 -10.85 -44.78
N ALA A 50 -7.24 -10.36 -45.48
CA ALA A 50 -5.85 -10.58 -45.11
C ALA A 50 -5.40 -9.82 -43.85
N GLN A 51 -6.06 -8.68 -43.53
CA GLN A 51 -5.79 -7.96 -42.29
C GLN A 51 -6.51 -8.55 -41.05
N ILE A 52 -7.54 -9.37 -41.24
CA ILE A 52 -8.24 -10.03 -40.12
C ILE A 52 -7.48 -11.27 -39.62
N SER A 53 -6.48 -11.76 -40.34
CA SER A 53 -5.76 -13.00 -40.01
C SER A 53 -4.55 -12.82 -39.10
N ASN A 54 -4.18 -11.61 -38.70
CA ASN A 54 -3.16 -11.37 -37.68
C ASN A 54 -3.80 -10.81 -36.40
N ILE A 55 -4.60 -11.63 -35.71
CA ILE A 55 -4.84 -11.41 -34.29
C ILE A 55 -3.54 -11.87 -33.62
N GLU A 56 -2.74 -10.93 -33.16
CA GLU A 56 -1.57 -11.25 -32.34
C GLU A 56 -2.03 -12.04 -31.12
N GLU A 57 -1.52 -13.26 -31.00
CA GLU A 57 -1.77 -14.12 -29.86
C GLU A 57 -1.12 -13.50 -28.63
N ILE A 58 -1.92 -13.21 -27.61
CA ILE A 58 -1.41 -12.63 -26.35
C ILE A 58 -0.85 -13.76 -25.50
N ILE A 59 0.47 -13.83 -25.39
CA ILE A 59 1.16 -14.77 -24.52
C ILE A 59 1.28 -14.18 -23.12
N ILE A 60 0.95 -14.98 -22.10
CA ILE A 60 1.02 -14.62 -20.70
C ILE A 60 1.84 -15.62 -19.90
N THR A 61 2.32 -15.18 -18.74
CA THR A 61 3.12 -15.98 -17.81
C THR A 61 2.45 -16.17 -16.43
N SER A 62 1.18 -15.82 -16.33
CA SER A 62 0.41 -15.86 -15.07
C SER A 62 0.20 -17.27 -14.49
N GLN A 63 0.55 -18.33 -15.22
CA GLN A 63 0.59 -19.72 -14.72
C GLN A 63 2.03 -20.22 -14.52
N LYS A 64 3.01 -19.29 -14.44
CA LYS A 64 4.46 -19.60 -14.38
C LYS A 64 4.99 -20.40 -15.57
N ARG A 65 4.27 -20.41 -16.68
CA ARG A 65 4.65 -20.89 -18.02
C ARG A 65 4.06 -19.95 -19.07
N GLU A 66 4.69 -19.91 -20.23
CA GLU A 66 4.16 -19.17 -21.38
C GLU A 66 2.95 -19.91 -21.95
N GLN A 67 1.83 -19.24 -22.02
CA GLN A 67 0.58 -19.78 -22.55
C GLN A 67 -0.22 -18.69 -23.23
N SER A 68 -1.03 -19.06 -24.23
CA SER A 68 -2.00 -18.15 -24.81
C SER A 68 -3.02 -17.69 -23.75
N LEU A 69 -3.36 -16.41 -23.73
CA LEU A 69 -4.38 -15.86 -22.82
C LEU A 69 -5.71 -16.61 -22.93
N GLN A 70 -6.04 -17.12 -24.14
CA GLN A 70 -7.29 -17.86 -24.37
C GLN A 70 -7.25 -19.27 -23.76
N ASP A 71 -6.05 -19.81 -23.56
CA ASP A 71 -5.87 -21.16 -23.05
C ASP A 71 -5.80 -21.26 -21.54
N VAL A 72 -5.62 -20.13 -20.86
CA VAL A 72 -5.43 -20.11 -19.42
C VAL A 72 -6.78 -20.18 -18.69
N PRO A 73 -7.03 -21.19 -17.84
CA PRO A 73 -8.29 -21.38 -17.13
C PRO A 73 -8.39 -20.48 -15.87
N VAL A 74 -7.89 -19.26 -15.96
CA VAL A 74 -7.90 -18.26 -14.88
C VAL A 74 -8.35 -16.92 -15.43
N SER A 75 -9.09 -16.16 -14.62
CA SER A 75 -9.48 -14.81 -15.02
C SER A 75 -8.28 -13.85 -14.94
N VAL A 76 -7.67 -13.59 -16.08
CA VAL A 76 -6.53 -12.67 -16.20
C VAL A 76 -6.95 -11.42 -16.98
N ALA A 77 -6.50 -10.25 -16.55
CA ALA A 77 -6.50 -9.04 -17.35
C ALA A 77 -5.06 -8.73 -17.76
N VAL A 78 -4.86 -8.43 -19.04
CA VAL A 78 -3.55 -8.07 -19.59
C VAL A 78 -3.59 -6.62 -20.07
N ILE A 79 -2.62 -5.84 -19.64
CA ILE A 79 -2.40 -4.47 -20.08
C ILE A 79 -1.15 -4.47 -20.95
N GLN A 80 -1.36 -4.24 -22.23
CA GLN A 80 -0.31 -4.23 -23.25
C GLN A 80 0.38 -2.86 -23.31
N PRO A 81 1.58 -2.76 -23.94
CA PRO A 81 2.38 -1.55 -24.02
C PRO A 81 1.60 -0.35 -24.58
N GLU A 82 0.80 -0.56 -25.63
CA GLU A 82 0.03 0.49 -26.28
C GLU A 82 -1.02 1.10 -25.35
N LEU A 83 -1.60 0.29 -24.45
CA LEU A 83 -2.54 0.78 -23.45
C LEU A 83 -1.80 1.49 -22.30
N ILE A 84 -0.62 1.00 -21.89
CA ILE A 84 0.23 1.65 -20.88
C ILE A 84 0.58 3.07 -21.36
N GLU A 85 1.05 3.21 -22.57
CA GLU A 85 1.43 4.50 -23.16
C GLU A 85 0.21 5.42 -23.36
N ARG A 86 -0.86 4.93 -23.97
CA ARG A 86 -2.05 5.72 -24.28
C ARG A 86 -2.83 6.17 -23.04
N ALA A 87 -2.90 5.32 -22.00
CA ALA A 87 -3.56 5.64 -20.74
C ALA A 87 -2.62 6.32 -19.73
N GLN A 88 -1.34 6.56 -20.09
CA GLN A 88 -0.32 7.16 -19.23
C GLN A 88 -0.22 6.45 -17.88
N ILE A 89 -0.15 5.12 -17.93
CA ILE A 89 0.03 4.30 -16.73
C ILE A 89 1.50 4.40 -16.31
N THR A 90 1.78 5.10 -15.23
CA THR A 90 3.13 5.35 -14.73
C THR A 90 3.47 4.51 -13.51
N ASP A 91 2.48 4.23 -12.68
CA ASP A 91 2.64 3.43 -11.46
C ASP A 91 1.41 2.52 -11.22
N ILE A 92 1.42 1.81 -10.09
CA ILE A 92 0.34 0.87 -9.74
C ILE A 92 -0.99 1.57 -9.45
N LEU A 93 -0.98 2.86 -9.05
CA LEU A 93 -2.19 3.64 -8.78
C LEU A 93 -2.98 3.87 -10.08
N ASP A 94 -2.28 4.03 -11.20
CA ASP A 94 -2.91 4.29 -12.49
C ASP A 94 -3.60 3.05 -13.07
N LEU A 95 -3.15 1.83 -12.68
CA LEU A 95 -3.73 0.56 -13.18
C LEU A 95 -5.24 0.43 -12.93
N GLN A 96 -5.74 1.02 -11.84
CA GLN A 96 -7.17 0.97 -11.52
C GLN A 96 -8.04 1.66 -12.57
N THR A 97 -7.50 2.55 -13.37
CA THR A 97 -8.23 3.22 -14.46
C THR A 97 -8.55 2.28 -15.62
N SER A 98 -7.74 1.24 -15.79
CA SER A 98 -7.84 0.28 -16.89
C SER A 98 -8.40 -1.09 -16.46
N VAL A 99 -8.46 -1.38 -15.15
CA VAL A 99 -8.91 -2.66 -14.61
C VAL A 99 -10.02 -2.45 -13.59
N SER A 100 -11.27 -2.63 -13.98
CA SER A 100 -12.47 -2.33 -13.18
C SER A 100 -12.55 -3.09 -11.84
N SER A 101 -11.91 -4.25 -11.74
CA SER A 101 -11.88 -5.06 -10.52
C SER A 101 -10.76 -4.69 -9.55
N LEU A 102 -9.82 -3.86 -9.98
CA LEU A 102 -8.69 -3.40 -9.19
C LEU A 102 -9.01 -2.05 -8.54
N ARG A 103 -8.75 -1.95 -7.25
CA ARG A 103 -8.77 -0.70 -6.50
C ARG A 103 -7.44 -0.50 -5.81
N VAL A 104 -6.81 0.62 -6.06
CA VAL A 104 -5.57 1.03 -5.38
C VAL A 104 -5.84 2.35 -4.68
N THR A 105 -5.65 2.38 -3.37
CA THR A 105 -5.92 3.57 -2.56
C THR A 105 -4.71 3.88 -1.69
N GLN A 106 -4.27 5.11 -1.76
CA GLN A 106 -3.23 5.66 -0.91
C GLN A 106 -3.86 6.30 0.32
N LEU A 107 -3.33 6.01 1.51
CA LEU A 107 -3.76 6.59 2.77
C LEU A 107 -2.92 7.85 3.11
N GLN A 108 -2.59 8.05 4.39
CA GLN A 108 -1.86 9.25 4.85
C GLN A 108 -0.41 9.35 4.37
N GLN A 109 0.12 8.29 3.75
CA GLN A 109 1.51 8.18 3.31
C GLN A 109 1.55 7.38 2.00
N SER A 110 2.53 7.67 1.15
CA SER A 110 2.70 6.93 -0.11
C SER A 110 2.93 5.44 0.13
N SER A 111 3.65 5.07 1.19
CA SER A 111 3.89 3.68 1.58
C SER A 111 2.65 2.96 2.11
N ALA A 112 1.64 3.71 2.59
CA ALA A 112 0.39 3.15 3.09
C ALA A 112 -0.63 2.99 1.95
N THR A 113 -0.33 2.13 1.00
CA THR A 113 -1.17 1.86 -0.17
C THR A 113 -1.88 0.52 -0.05
N ASN A 114 -3.20 0.53 -0.17
CA ASN A 114 -4.04 -0.65 -0.22
C ASN A 114 -4.27 -1.09 -1.66
N ILE A 115 -4.16 -2.39 -1.91
CA ILE A 115 -4.44 -3.00 -3.20
C ILE A 115 -5.54 -4.04 -3.00
N LEU A 116 -6.66 -3.82 -3.68
CA LEU A 116 -7.84 -4.68 -3.59
C LEU A 116 -8.24 -5.18 -4.98
N ILE A 117 -8.56 -6.46 -5.07
CA ILE A 117 -9.16 -7.07 -6.27
C ILE A 117 -10.56 -7.57 -5.91
N ARG A 118 -11.58 -7.16 -6.66
CA ARG A 118 -12.98 -7.49 -6.40
C ARG A 118 -13.46 -7.11 -4.99
N GLY A 119 -12.88 -6.05 -4.41
CA GLY A 119 -13.19 -5.55 -3.07
C GLY A 119 -12.47 -6.24 -1.91
N PHE A 120 -11.65 -7.26 -2.18
CA PHE A 120 -10.85 -7.96 -1.17
C PHE A 120 -9.39 -7.52 -1.22
N GLY A 121 -8.76 -7.41 -0.05
CA GLY A 121 -7.36 -7.04 0.13
C GLY A 121 -7.09 -6.64 1.57
N ASN A 122 -5.82 -6.53 1.93
CA ASN A 122 -5.41 -6.11 3.28
C ASN A 122 -5.10 -4.62 3.32
N GLY A 123 -5.39 -4.01 4.47
CA GLY A 123 -5.05 -2.62 4.75
C GLY A 123 -3.55 -2.41 4.97
N ALA A 124 -3.01 -1.33 4.43
CA ALA A 124 -1.59 -1.01 4.47
C ALA A 124 -1.20 -0.05 5.59
N ASN A 125 -2.07 0.21 6.55
CA ASN A 125 -1.80 1.18 7.63
C ASN A 125 -0.81 0.65 8.68
N ASN A 126 -0.58 -0.66 8.69
CA ASN A 126 0.41 -1.31 9.54
C ASN A 126 1.47 -1.98 8.65
N VAL A 127 2.69 -1.52 8.73
CA VAL A 127 3.82 -2.02 7.94
C VAL A 127 4.20 -3.47 8.22
N GLY A 128 3.76 -4.04 9.35
CA GLY A 128 3.90 -5.47 9.68
C GLY A 128 2.90 -6.38 8.95
N ILE A 129 1.81 -5.82 8.40
CA ILE A 129 0.81 -6.59 7.66
C ILE A 129 1.29 -6.77 6.21
N GLU A 130 1.23 -8.00 5.74
CA GLU A 130 1.50 -8.35 4.35
C GLU A 130 0.21 -8.24 3.51
N GLY A 131 0.37 -7.91 2.22
CA GLY A 131 -0.75 -7.81 1.28
C GLY A 131 -1.36 -9.18 0.96
N SER A 132 -2.64 -9.20 0.58
CA SER A 132 -3.32 -10.40 0.06
C SER A 132 -3.27 -10.50 -1.46
N VAL A 133 -2.80 -9.44 -2.13
CA VAL A 133 -2.52 -9.40 -3.56
C VAL A 133 -1.01 -9.46 -3.74
N GLY A 134 -0.50 -10.53 -4.32
CA GLY A 134 0.92 -10.70 -4.60
C GLY A 134 1.36 -9.82 -5.75
N ILE A 135 2.48 -9.13 -5.60
CA ILE A 135 3.08 -8.31 -6.67
C ILE A 135 4.42 -8.90 -7.05
N PHE A 136 4.62 -9.07 -8.33
CA PHE A 136 5.82 -9.63 -8.92
C PHE A 136 6.35 -8.70 -10.01
N ILE A 137 7.64 -8.44 -10.02
CA ILE A 137 8.31 -7.73 -11.12
C ILE A 137 9.37 -8.67 -11.68
N ASP A 138 9.22 -9.07 -12.94
CA ASP A 138 10.02 -10.09 -13.58
C ASP A 138 10.15 -11.39 -12.75
N GLY A 139 9.04 -11.84 -12.17
CA GLY A 139 8.99 -13.02 -11.32
C GLY A 139 9.52 -12.82 -9.89
N VAL A 140 10.17 -11.70 -9.58
CA VAL A 140 10.64 -11.38 -8.23
C VAL A 140 9.48 -10.88 -7.36
N TYR A 141 9.19 -11.59 -6.29
CA TYR A 141 8.13 -11.21 -5.35
C TYR A 141 8.46 -9.93 -4.59
N ARG A 142 7.46 -9.05 -4.45
CA ARG A 142 7.50 -7.76 -3.75
C ARG A 142 6.59 -7.82 -2.52
N ASN A 143 7.12 -8.21 -1.38
CA ASN A 143 6.30 -8.47 -0.18
C ASN A 143 5.86 -7.20 0.57
N ARG A 144 6.49 -6.05 0.31
CA ARG A 144 6.21 -4.80 1.02
C ARG A 144 5.61 -3.74 0.10
N THR A 145 4.64 -2.99 0.62
CA THR A 145 3.94 -1.93 -0.13
C THR A 145 4.91 -0.85 -0.63
N VAL A 146 5.93 -0.53 0.16
CA VAL A 146 7.01 0.42 -0.21
C VAL A 146 7.65 0.07 -1.56
N SER A 147 7.74 -1.22 -1.91
CA SER A 147 8.32 -1.66 -3.18
C SER A 147 7.33 -1.66 -4.35
N ASN A 148 6.07 -1.38 -4.09
CA ASN A 148 4.99 -1.57 -5.06
C ASN A 148 4.51 -0.27 -5.69
N ILE A 149 4.81 0.89 -5.08
CA ILE A 149 4.36 2.22 -5.53
C ILE A 149 5.36 2.92 -6.45
N LEU A 150 6.38 2.21 -6.88
CA LEU A 150 7.45 2.72 -7.71
C LEU A 150 6.99 2.94 -9.15
N ASP A 151 7.56 3.93 -9.83
CA ASP A 151 7.32 4.17 -11.25
C ASP A 151 7.89 3.04 -12.11
N PHE A 152 7.25 2.77 -13.24
CA PHE A 152 7.62 1.72 -14.18
C PHE A 152 8.43 2.29 -15.34
N PRO A 153 9.76 2.14 -15.37
CA PRO A 153 10.58 2.79 -16.41
C PRO A 153 10.44 2.16 -17.80
N ASP A 154 10.24 0.85 -17.92
CA ASP A 154 10.27 0.14 -19.19
C ASP A 154 9.47 -1.17 -19.15
N VAL A 155 8.15 -1.04 -19.07
CA VAL A 155 7.23 -2.17 -18.94
C VAL A 155 6.90 -2.73 -20.33
N GLU A 156 6.95 -4.05 -20.47
CA GLU A 156 6.46 -4.78 -21.64
C GLU A 156 4.95 -5.03 -21.52
N ARG A 157 4.50 -5.61 -20.38
CA ARG A 157 3.09 -5.87 -20.12
C ARG A 157 2.83 -6.03 -18.63
N ILE A 158 1.57 -5.91 -18.24
CA ILE A 158 1.12 -6.17 -16.86
C ILE A 158 0.00 -7.19 -16.90
N GLU A 159 0.15 -8.26 -16.14
CA GLU A 159 -0.81 -9.35 -16.03
C GLU A 159 -1.45 -9.30 -14.64
N ILE A 160 -2.79 -9.30 -14.56
CA ILE A 160 -3.53 -9.25 -13.30
C ILE A 160 -4.41 -10.50 -13.21
N ALA A 161 -3.93 -11.50 -12.47
CA ALA A 161 -4.67 -12.73 -12.17
C ALA A 161 -5.62 -12.47 -11.00
N ARG A 162 -6.91 -12.72 -11.23
CA ARG A 162 -7.99 -12.46 -10.28
C ARG A 162 -8.49 -13.73 -9.62
N GLY A 163 -8.56 -13.72 -8.30
CA GLY A 163 -8.90 -14.87 -7.48
C GLY A 163 -7.67 -15.56 -6.89
N PRO A 164 -7.84 -16.59 -6.05
CA PRO A 164 -6.72 -17.25 -5.36
C PRO A 164 -5.67 -17.80 -6.31
N GLN A 165 -4.42 -17.44 -6.08
CA GLN A 165 -3.24 -17.89 -6.84
C GLN A 165 -2.22 -18.62 -5.97
N SER A 166 -2.56 -18.92 -4.71
CA SER A 166 -1.61 -19.46 -3.70
C SER A 166 -0.97 -20.78 -4.11
N THR A 167 -1.64 -21.59 -4.96
CA THR A 167 -1.11 -22.88 -5.42
C THR A 167 0.14 -22.77 -6.29
N LEU A 168 0.30 -21.67 -7.06
CA LEU A 168 1.47 -21.47 -7.94
C LEU A 168 2.37 -20.33 -7.47
N TYR A 169 1.80 -19.34 -6.80
CA TYR A 169 2.53 -18.15 -6.37
C TYR A 169 2.91 -18.19 -4.89
N GLY A 170 2.40 -19.17 -4.14
CA GLY A 170 2.66 -19.34 -2.73
C GLY A 170 2.02 -18.24 -1.87
N LYS A 171 2.79 -17.70 -0.95
CA LYS A 171 2.38 -16.74 0.05
C LYS A 171 1.75 -15.45 -0.53
N ASN A 172 0.75 -14.91 0.20
CA ASN A 172 0.21 -13.56 -0.02
C ASN A 172 -0.50 -13.34 -1.37
N THR A 173 -1.05 -14.39 -1.97
CA THR A 173 -1.76 -14.35 -3.24
C THR A 173 -3.19 -14.91 -3.15
N SER A 174 -3.80 -14.83 -1.97
CA SER A 174 -5.14 -15.36 -1.70
C SER A 174 -6.25 -14.63 -2.46
N VAL A 175 -6.03 -13.39 -2.87
CA VAL A 175 -6.98 -12.55 -3.60
C VAL A 175 -6.64 -12.43 -5.09
N GLY A 176 -5.37 -12.48 -5.41
CA GLY A 176 -4.86 -12.37 -6.78
C GLY A 176 -3.37 -12.11 -6.84
N ALA A 177 -2.87 -11.97 -8.06
CA ALA A 177 -1.49 -11.62 -8.33
C ALA A 177 -1.40 -10.56 -9.44
N ILE A 178 -0.47 -9.62 -9.30
CA ILE A 178 -0.11 -8.64 -10.33
C ILE A 178 1.33 -8.95 -10.73
N SER A 179 1.53 -9.32 -11.99
CA SER A 179 2.85 -9.57 -12.58
C SER A 179 3.18 -8.46 -13.57
N ILE A 180 4.25 -7.74 -13.30
CA ILE A 180 4.80 -6.69 -14.14
C ILE A 180 6.00 -7.28 -14.84
N ILE A 181 5.95 -7.33 -16.15
CA ILE A 181 7.02 -7.86 -17.01
C ILE A 181 7.69 -6.66 -17.68
N THR A 182 9.00 -6.53 -17.54
CA THR A 182 9.78 -5.48 -18.17
C THR A 182 10.39 -5.96 -19.48
N LYS A 183 10.67 -5.03 -20.39
CA LYS A 183 11.33 -5.35 -21.67
C LYS A 183 12.69 -5.95 -21.42
N GLU A 184 13.02 -6.99 -22.16
CA GLU A 184 14.31 -7.68 -22.06
C GLU A 184 15.41 -6.99 -22.89
N PRO A 185 16.70 -7.27 -22.58
CA PRO A 185 17.82 -6.87 -23.43
C PRO A 185 17.70 -7.48 -24.82
N GLU A 186 17.96 -6.68 -25.85
CA GLU A 186 17.94 -7.07 -27.26
C GLU A 186 19.36 -7.10 -27.84
N PHE A 187 19.59 -8.01 -28.82
CA PHE A 187 20.88 -8.16 -29.52
C PHE A 187 21.01 -7.18 -30.69
N GLU A 188 20.00 -6.34 -30.91
CA GLU A 188 20.06 -5.20 -31.82
C GLU A 188 20.13 -3.92 -31.01
N PHE A 189 20.96 -2.98 -31.47
CA PHE A 189 21.06 -1.69 -30.80
C PHE A 189 19.79 -0.87 -31.03
N GLY A 190 19.12 -0.50 -29.93
CA GLY A 190 17.90 0.25 -29.97
C GLY A 190 17.74 1.16 -28.74
N GLY A 191 16.77 2.04 -28.80
CA GLY A 191 16.45 2.87 -27.65
C GLY A 191 15.15 3.61 -27.84
N THR A 192 14.55 4.02 -26.71
CA THR A 192 13.34 4.82 -26.65
C THR A 192 13.55 6.01 -25.73
N GLY A 193 12.92 7.12 -26.05
CA GLY A 193 12.86 8.29 -25.19
C GLY A 193 11.46 8.89 -25.25
N GLU A 194 10.88 9.16 -24.10
CA GLU A 194 9.56 9.76 -23.96
C GLU A 194 9.65 10.97 -23.04
N MET A 195 8.97 12.04 -23.38
CA MET A 195 8.78 13.20 -22.52
C MET A 195 7.31 13.58 -22.50
N THR A 196 6.73 13.62 -21.31
CA THR A 196 5.33 14.03 -21.10
C THR A 196 5.30 15.31 -20.27
N TYR A 197 4.49 16.27 -20.69
CA TYR A 197 4.18 17.48 -19.93
C TYR A 197 2.68 17.55 -19.64
N GLY A 198 2.31 17.91 -18.42
CA GLY A 198 0.93 17.90 -17.95
C GLY A 198 0.59 19.02 -16.98
N ASN A 199 -0.62 18.94 -16.42
CA ASN A 199 -1.10 19.89 -15.41
C ASN A 199 -0.22 19.86 -14.15
N TYR A 200 -0.25 20.94 -13.38
CA TYR A 200 0.60 21.13 -12.18
C TYR A 200 2.10 21.06 -12.50
N ASN A 201 2.51 21.61 -13.63
CA ASN A 201 3.88 21.57 -14.12
C ASN A 201 4.48 20.14 -14.14
N GLN A 202 3.63 19.14 -14.35
CA GLN A 202 4.10 17.77 -14.43
C GLN A 202 4.99 17.59 -15.64
N TYR A 203 6.14 16.97 -15.43
CA TYR A 203 6.95 16.45 -16.51
C TYR A 203 7.47 15.05 -16.14
N ILE A 204 7.36 14.15 -17.11
CA ILE A 204 7.84 12.78 -16.99
C ILE A 204 8.83 12.58 -18.12
N ALA A 205 10.02 12.08 -17.79
CA ALA A 205 11.02 11.66 -18.76
C ALA A 205 11.28 10.18 -18.57
N LYS A 206 11.17 9.39 -19.65
CA LYS A 206 11.52 7.98 -19.66
C LYS A 206 12.55 7.74 -20.78
N THR A 207 13.51 6.89 -20.52
CA THR A 207 14.52 6.50 -21.50
C THR A 207 14.88 5.02 -21.33
N SER A 208 15.15 4.37 -22.44
CA SER A 208 15.67 3.01 -22.48
C SER A 208 16.65 2.85 -23.63
N ILE A 209 17.75 2.17 -23.38
CA ILE A 209 18.76 1.82 -24.38
C ILE A 209 19.08 0.35 -24.22
N THR A 210 19.12 -0.37 -25.33
CA THR A 210 19.46 -1.79 -25.39
C THR A 210 20.45 -2.05 -26.52
N GLY A 211 21.17 -3.15 -26.43
CA GLY A 211 22.06 -3.58 -27.50
C GLY A 211 23.02 -4.69 -27.09
N PRO A 212 23.76 -5.26 -28.04
CA PRO A 212 24.76 -6.28 -27.77
C PRO A 212 26.00 -5.70 -27.09
N ILE A 213 26.69 -6.54 -26.32
CA ILE A 213 28.03 -6.26 -25.78
C ILE A 213 29.04 -7.08 -26.55
N GLY A 214 29.97 -6.39 -27.23
CA GLY A 214 30.96 -7.03 -28.11
C GLY A 214 30.44 -7.32 -29.51
N SER A 215 31.09 -8.23 -30.21
CA SER A 215 30.79 -8.60 -31.62
C SER A 215 29.93 -9.85 -31.75
N GLY A 216 29.50 -10.45 -30.62
CA GLY A 216 28.70 -11.68 -30.60
C GLY A 216 27.24 -11.43 -30.21
N GLU A 217 26.37 -12.38 -30.53
CA GLU A 217 24.95 -12.35 -30.18
C GLU A 217 24.67 -13.04 -28.82
N ASN A 218 25.70 -13.16 -27.95
CA ASN A 218 25.59 -13.94 -26.74
C ASN A 218 25.38 -13.06 -25.48
N VAL A 219 25.72 -11.78 -25.56
CA VAL A 219 25.58 -10.86 -24.43
C VAL A 219 24.89 -9.58 -24.89
N ALA A 220 23.78 -9.25 -24.22
CA ALA A 220 23.06 -8.02 -24.46
C ALA A 220 22.80 -7.27 -23.15
N PHE A 221 22.64 -5.96 -23.22
CA PHE A 221 22.29 -5.11 -22.10
C PHE A 221 21.04 -4.30 -22.39
N ARG A 222 20.34 -3.92 -21.32
CA ARG A 222 19.32 -2.87 -21.34
C ARG A 222 19.49 -1.99 -20.12
N ILE A 223 19.48 -0.68 -20.33
CA ILE A 223 19.48 0.32 -19.25
C ILE A 223 18.27 1.21 -19.46
N SER A 224 17.42 1.31 -18.45
CA SER A 224 16.26 2.15 -18.48
C SER A 224 16.21 3.08 -17.26
N GLY A 225 15.55 4.21 -17.42
CA GLY A 225 15.37 5.18 -16.35
C GLY A 225 14.11 6.01 -16.55
N SER A 226 13.55 6.47 -15.44
CA SER A 226 12.44 7.42 -15.43
C SER A 226 12.67 8.50 -14.40
N TYR A 227 12.14 9.69 -14.70
CA TYR A 227 12.01 10.79 -13.77
C TYR A 227 10.61 11.37 -13.90
N ASN A 228 9.90 11.53 -12.77
CA ASN A 228 8.54 12.01 -12.71
C ASN A 228 8.46 13.10 -11.64
N ASN A 229 8.21 14.32 -12.07
CA ASN A 229 8.04 15.46 -11.20
C ASN A 229 6.72 16.17 -11.50
N ARG A 230 6.03 16.62 -10.46
CA ARG A 230 4.77 17.36 -10.55
C ARG A 230 4.57 18.16 -9.28
N ASP A 231 4.12 19.41 -9.41
CA ASP A 231 3.71 20.23 -8.26
C ASP A 231 2.53 19.61 -7.51
N GLY A 232 2.42 19.91 -6.23
CA GLY A 232 1.28 19.50 -5.41
C GLY A 232 -0.04 20.08 -5.93
N TYR A 233 -1.12 19.34 -5.75
CA TYR A 233 -2.46 19.78 -6.17
C TYR A 233 -3.41 20.10 -4.99
N TYR A 234 -2.91 19.97 -3.76
CA TYR A 234 -3.54 20.51 -2.55
C TYR A 234 -2.79 21.75 -2.09
N LYS A 235 -3.53 22.82 -1.76
CA LYS A 235 -2.94 24.03 -1.19
C LYS A 235 -2.96 23.97 0.33
N ASN A 236 -1.81 24.04 0.98
CA ASN A 236 -1.72 24.28 2.41
C ASN A 236 -1.77 25.79 2.68
N ASN A 237 -2.89 26.29 3.19
CA ASN A 237 -3.07 27.72 3.41
C ASN A 237 -2.30 28.25 4.64
N VAL A 238 -1.94 27.39 5.59
CA VAL A 238 -1.18 27.79 6.80
C VAL A 238 0.26 28.10 6.43
N LEU A 239 0.87 27.25 5.62
CA LEU A 239 2.28 27.36 5.21
C LEU A 239 2.47 28.00 3.84
N ASN A 240 1.39 28.18 3.07
CA ASN A 240 1.39 28.63 1.68
C ASN A 240 2.26 27.72 0.77
N THR A 241 2.17 26.42 1.00
CA THR A 241 2.85 25.37 0.24
C THR A 241 1.87 24.52 -0.54
N ASP A 242 2.36 23.65 -1.42
CA ASP A 242 1.58 22.71 -2.19
C ASP A 242 1.90 21.27 -1.71
N ILE A 243 0.85 20.48 -1.45
CA ILE A 243 0.94 19.10 -0.94
C ILE A 243 0.46 18.11 -2.02
N ASN A 244 0.86 16.85 -1.93
CA ASN A 244 0.61 15.79 -2.92
C ASN A 244 1.34 16.04 -4.24
N ASP A 245 2.59 16.47 -4.15
CA ASP A 245 3.51 16.55 -5.27
C ASP A 245 3.95 15.15 -5.76
N ARG A 246 4.79 15.13 -6.76
CA ARG A 246 5.56 13.96 -7.21
C ARG A 246 7.00 14.37 -7.42
N ASN A 247 7.90 13.58 -6.88
CA ASN A 247 9.33 13.68 -7.15
C ASN A 247 9.92 12.28 -7.05
N ARG A 248 9.96 11.60 -8.20
CA ARG A 248 10.36 10.20 -8.30
C ARG A 248 11.37 10.00 -9.38
N TRP A 249 12.30 9.11 -9.14
CA TRP A 249 13.17 8.61 -10.18
C TRP A 249 13.47 7.13 -9.98
N ALA A 250 13.62 6.44 -11.10
CA ALA A 250 13.93 5.03 -11.14
C ALA A 250 15.01 4.76 -12.18
N THR A 251 15.86 3.80 -11.91
CA THR A 251 16.84 3.29 -12.86
C THR A 251 16.93 1.78 -12.74
N ARG A 252 17.11 1.12 -13.88
CA ARG A 252 17.19 -0.32 -13.99
C ARG A 252 18.22 -0.69 -15.04
N GLY A 253 19.12 -1.59 -14.68
CA GLY A 253 20.10 -2.20 -15.59
C GLY A 253 19.85 -3.70 -15.70
N GLN A 254 19.93 -4.23 -16.91
CA GLN A 254 19.79 -5.65 -17.19
C GLN A 254 20.95 -6.12 -18.06
N LEU A 255 21.48 -7.28 -17.73
CA LEU A 255 22.50 -7.99 -18.52
C LEU A 255 21.97 -9.38 -18.83
N LEU A 256 21.86 -9.69 -20.11
CA LEU A 256 21.45 -10.99 -20.63
C LEU A 256 22.67 -11.70 -21.21
N VAL A 257 22.88 -12.95 -20.80
CA VAL A 257 23.98 -13.79 -21.27
C VAL A 257 23.44 -15.13 -21.72
N ASN A 258 23.48 -15.41 -23.01
CA ASN A 258 23.26 -16.74 -23.61
C ASN A 258 24.56 -17.52 -23.53
N ALA A 259 24.78 -18.26 -22.43
CA ALA A 259 26.03 -19.01 -22.24
C ALA A 259 26.15 -20.22 -23.18
N SER A 260 25.00 -20.77 -23.58
CA SER A 260 24.86 -21.77 -24.65
C SER A 260 23.46 -21.67 -25.26
N GLU A 261 23.17 -22.52 -26.25
CA GLU A 261 21.80 -22.61 -26.83
C GLU A 261 20.75 -22.97 -25.79
N ASN A 262 21.14 -23.63 -24.69
CA ASN A 262 20.25 -24.17 -23.69
C ASN A 262 20.40 -23.48 -22.32
N LEU A 263 21.33 -22.54 -22.14
CA LEU A 263 21.60 -21.91 -20.83
C LEU A 263 21.68 -20.40 -20.96
N ARG A 264 20.77 -19.74 -20.23
CA ARG A 264 20.60 -18.29 -20.22
C ARG A 264 20.71 -17.75 -18.80
N PHE A 265 21.41 -16.64 -18.65
CA PHE A 265 21.51 -15.87 -17.41
C PHE A 265 20.98 -14.46 -17.65
N LYS A 266 20.13 -13.96 -16.74
CA LYS A 266 19.70 -12.56 -16.75
C LYS A 266 19.97 -11.96 -15.37
N LEU A 267 20.88 -10.98 -15.31
CA LEU A 267 21.19 -10.21 -14.11
C LEU A 267 20.46 -8.87 -14.19
N ILE A 268 19.78 -8.50 -13.12
CA ILE A 268 19.03 -7.27 -13.03
C ILE A 268 19.48 -6.50 -11.78
N GLY A 269 19.78 -5.21 -11.93
CA GLY A 269 19.99 -4.26 -10.85
C GLY A 269 19.02 -3.11 -10.96
N GLU A 270 18.48 -2.65 -9.83
CA GLU A 270 17.51 -1.55 -9.82
C GLU A 270 17.70 -0.64 -8.61
N TYR A 271 17.39 0.63 -8.82
CA TYR A 271 17.34 1.65 -7.78
C TYR A 271 16.17 2.59 -8.03
N ASN A 272 15.42 2.90 -6.98
CA ASN A 272 14.28 3.80 -7.04
C ASN A 272 14.29 4.72 -5.82
N LYS A 273 13.92 5.98 -6.02
CA LYS A 273 13.74 6.95 -4.95
C LYS A 273 12.45 7.75 -5.15
N ILE A 274 11.74 7.96 -4.05
CA ILE A 274 10.59 8.85 -3.92
C ILE A 274 10.92 9.86 -2.84
N ASP A 275 10.68 11.14 -3.10
CA ASP A 275 10.90 12.25 -2.18
C ASP A 275 9.75 13.24 -2.35
N GLU A 276 8.67 13.05 -1.58
CA GLU A 276 7.39 13.70 -1.81
C GLU A 276 6.89 14.42 -0.55
N VAL A 277 6.18 15.50 -0.76
CA VAL A 277 5.33 16.14 0.25
C VAL A 277 3.94 15.49 0.19
N CYS A 278 3.77 14.40 0.90
CA CYS A 278 2.58 13.55 0.82
C CYS A 278 2.19 12.96 2.20
N CYS A 279 0.94 12.85 2.53
CA CYS A 279 -0.24 13.14 1.72
C CYS A 279 -1.15 14.10 2.50
N GLY A 280 -1.72 15.05 1.81
CA GLY A 280 -2.78 15.89 2.34
C GLY A 280 -4.12 15.16 2.27
N ALA A 281 -5.00 15.41 3.23
CA ALA A 281 -6.34 14.86 3.30
C ALA A 281 -7.39 15.97 3.44
N SER A 282 -8.55 15.77 2.81
CA SER A 282 -9.72 16.63 3.02
C SER A 282 -10.49 16.14 4.25
N SER A 283 -10.97 17.05 5.10
CA SER A 283 -11.88 16.70 6.19
C SER A 283 -13.27 16.39 5.63
N ILE A 284 -13.85 15.26 6.05
CA ILE A 284 -15.24 14.92 5.69
C ILE A 284 -16.19 15.68 6.61
N PHE A 285 -15.90 15.68 7.92
CA PHE A 285 -16.72 16.32 8.94
C PHE A 285 -15.84 16.77 10.11
N ASN A 286 -16.02 18.02 10.53
CA ASN A 286 -15.35 18.58 11.69
C ASN A 286 -16.25 18.44 12.93
N GLY A 287 -15.93 17.47 13.78
CA GLY A 287 -16.62 17.26 15.05
C GLY A 287 -16.36 18.38 16.07
N PRO A 288 -17.03 18.35 17.23
CA PRO A 288 -16.91 19.40 18.25
C PRO A 288 -15.47 19.65 18.72
N ALA A 289 -14.66 18.59 18.81
CA ALA A 289 -13.25 18.71 19.17
C ALA A 289 -12.48 19.54 18.12
N THR A 290 -12.61 19.20 16.83
CA THR A 290 -11.97 19.96 15.75
C THR A 290 -12.47 21.41 15.71
N GLN A 291 -13.78 21.64 15.91
CA GLN A 291 -14.39 22.97 15.95
C GLN A 291 -13.91 23.84 17.13
N ALA A 292 -13.33 23.25 18.17
CA ALA A 292 -12.72 23.99 19.27
C ALA A 292 -11.32 24.54 18.93
N ILE A 293 -10.64 24.04 17.92
CA ILE A 293 -9.28 24.45 17.53
C ILE A 293 -9.18 25.96 17.18
N PRO A 294 -10.12 26.56 16.45
CA PRO A 294 -10.12 28.00 16.21
C PRO A 294 -10.15 28.87 17.48
N LEU A 295 -10.64 28.34 18.61
CA LEU A 295 -10.66 29.09 19.89
C LEU A 295 -9.26 29.33 20.45
N ILE A 296 -8.28 28.57 20.05
CA ILE A 296 -6.85 28.81 20.34
C ILE A 296 -6.11 29.52 19.21
N GLY A 297 -6.85 30.09 18.24
CA GLY A 297 -6.28 30.86 17.13
C GLY A 297 -5.63 30.01 16.03
N ARG A 298 -5.99 28.73 15.91
CA ARG A 298 -5.45 27.82 14.91
C ARG A 298 -6.47 27.53 13.81
N ALA A 299 -5.99 27.31 12.58
CA ALA A 299 -6.83 26.99 11.45
C ALA A 299 -7.25 25.52 11.45
N ILE A 300 -8.43 25.23 10.91
CA ILE A 300 -8.90 23.87 10.62
C ILE A 300 -9.12 23.71 9.13
N THR A 301 -8.88 22.51 8.62
CA THR A 301 -9.24 22.17 7.23
C THR A 301 -10.76 22.21 7.10
N PRO A 302 -11.33 22.96 6.12
CA PRO A 302 -12.77 23.00 5.88
C PRO A 302 -13.31 21.59 5.59
N ASP A 303 -14.45 21.25 6.18
CA ASP A 303 -15.06 19.96 5.90
C ASP A 303 -15.99 19.98 4.69
N LEU A 304 -16.16 18.80 4.08
CA LEU A 304 -16.96 18.65 2.86
C LEU A 304 -18.47 18.85 3.08
N PHE A 305 -18.97 18.74 4.33
CA PHE A 305 -20.39 18.84 4.63
C PHE A 305 -20.84 20.22 5.04
N SER A 306 -20.00 21.00 5.72
CA SER A 306 -20.35 22.35 6.17
C SER A 306 -19.97 23.45 5.18
N GLY A 307 -19.13 23.16 4.21
CA GLY A 307 -18.53 24.16 3.31
C GLY A 307 -19.30 24.50 2.03
N GLY A 308 -20.46 23.92 1.75
CA GLY A 308 -21.23 24.26 0.55
C GLY A 308 -20.50 23.96 -0.78
N ALA A 309 -20.25 24.97 -1.61
CA ALA A 309 -19.73 24.83 -2.97
C ALA A 309 -18.23 24.41 -3.05
N GLU A 310 -17.55 24.21 -1.95
CA GLU A 310 -16.11 23.88 -1.93
C GLU A 310 -15.81 22.38 -1.89
N LYS A 311 -16.73 21.53 -2.32
CA LYS A 311 -16.50 20.07 -2.44
C LYS A 311 -15.22 19.68 -3.17
N ASP A 312 -14.74 20.54 -4.03
CA ASP A 312 -13.53 20.38 -4.83
C ASP A 312 -12.36 21.24 -4.35
N ALA A 313 -12.53 21.98 -3.25
CA ALA A 313 -11.44 22.78 -2.69
C ALA A 313 -10.37 21.82 -2.13
N ARG A 314 -9.32 21.63 -2.91
CA ARG A 314 -8.13 20.86 -2.53
C ARG A 314 -7.29 21.73 -1.59
N VAL A 315 -7.81 21.92 -0.38
CA VAL A 315 -7.25 22.77 0.66
C VAL A 315 -6.90 21.90 1.85
N ALA A 316 -5.72 22.11 2.40
CA ALA A 316 -5.29 21.63 3.69
C ALA A 316 -4.90 22.83 4.57
N ASN A 317 -4.99 22.67 5.86
CA ASN A 317 -4.54 23.67 6.83
C ASN A 317 -3.61 23.02 7.86
N ASN A 318 -2.58 22.36 7.38
CA ASN A 318 -1.60 21.69 8.21
C ASN A 318 -0.58 22.70 8.75
N ASN A 319 -0.19 22.57 10.02
CA ASN A 319 0.90 23.35 10.62
C ASN A 319 2.28 22.87 10.14
N ARG A 320 2.35 21.71 9.50
CA ARG A 320 3.56 21.08 8.97
C ARG A 320 3.24 20.36 7.67
N ASP A 321 4.11 20.51 6.68
CA ASP A 321 4.02 19.69 5.46
C ASP A 321 4.50 18.26 5.75
N PRO A 322 3.74 17.25 5.32
CA PRO A 322 4.15 15.86 5.48
C PRO A 322 5.31 15.52 4.55
N VAL A 323 6.36 14.92 5.09
CA VAL A 323 7.54 14.48 4.32
C VAL A 323 7.50 12.96 4.18
N GLN A 324 7.75 12.49 2.97
CA GLN A 324 7.83 11.07 2.65
C GLN A 324 9.04 10.80 1.75
N GLU A 325 10.02 10.09 2.27
CA GLU A 325 11.16 9.61 1.52
C GLU A 325 11.15 8.08 1.48
N LEU A 326 11.24 7.50 0.28
CA LEU A 326 11.32 6.07 0.07
C LEU A 326 12.52 5.77 -0.83
N GLU A 327 13.32 4.80 -0.43
CA GLU A 327 14.42 4.29 -1.24
C GLU A 327 14.27 2.76 -1.37
N SER A 328 14.41 2.26 -2.59
CA SER A 328 14.42 0.82 -2.87
C SER A 328 15.54 0.48 -3.82
N LYS A 329 16.38 -0.47 -3.43
CA LYS A 329 17.44 -1.01 -4.28
C LYS A 329 17.47 -2.53 -4.21
N GLY A 330 17.81 -3.16 -5.30
CA GLY A 330 17.87 -4.61 -5.36
C GLY A 330 18.62 -5.15 -6.56
N ALA A 331 18.93 -6.42 -6.46
CA ALA A 331 19.49 -7.19 -7.56
C ALA A 331 18.80 -8.55 -7.64
N SER A 332 18.66 -9.08 -8.85
CA SER A 332 18.20 -10.45 -9.07
C SER A 332 18.99 -11.13 -10.17
N LEU A 333 19.17 -12.43 -10.00
CA LEU A 333 19.76 -13.34 -10.99
C LEU A 333 18.71 -14.36 -11.40
N HIS A 334 18.45 -14.42 -12.69
CA HIS A 334 17.61 -15.44 -13.33
C HIS A 334 18.51 -16.39 -14.10
N ILE A 335 18.23 -17.67 -13.96
CA ILE A 335 18.92 -18.76 -14.67
C ILE A 335 17.84 -19.60 -15.32
N ASP A 336 17.86 -19.70 -16.63
CA ASP A 336 16.98 -20.55 -17.41
C ASP A 336 17.81 -21.61 -18.13
N TYR A 337 17.44 -22.88 -17.97
CA TYR A 337 18.12 -24.01 -18.59
C TYR A 337 17.12 -24.96 -19.26
N ASP A 338 17.30 -25.15 -20.55
CA ASP A 338 16.55 -26.10 -21.36
C ASP A 338 17.26 -27.47 -21.36
N ALA A 339 16.67 -28.44 -20.66
CA ALA A 339 17.19 -29.82 -20.65
C ALA A 339 16.62 -30.69 -21.78
N GLY A 340 15.85 -30.11 -22.70
CA GLY A 340 15.19 -30.80 -23.82
C GLY A 340 13.84 -31.40 -23.46
N PHE A 341 13.74 -32.17 -22.38
CA PHE A 341 12.47 -32.76 -21.90
C PHE A 341 11.81 -31.91 -20.80
N MET A 342 12.52 -30.94 -20.19
CA MET A 342 12.03 -30.03 -19.20
C MET A 342 12.80 -28.70 -19.22
N ASP A 343 12.18 -27.65 -18.76
CA ASP A 343 12.80 -26.38 -18.45
C ASP A 343 13.09 -26.28 -16.95
N PHE A 344 14.27 -25.78 -16.63
CA PHE A 344 14.65 -25.37 -15.28
C PHE A 344 14.75 -23.85 -15.21
N ALA A 345 14.12 -23.25 -14.22
CA ALA A 345 14.25 -21.82 -13.92
C ALA A 345 14.63 -21.60 -12.46
N SER A 346 15.57 -20.68 -12.23
CA SER A 346 15.96 -20.25 -10.88
C SER A 346 15.97 -18.73 -10.82
N ILE A 347 15.31 -18.16 -9.80
CA ILE A 347 15.25 -16.71 -9.57
C ILE A 347 15.74 -16.44 -8.14
N THR A 348 16.91 -15.83 -8.03
CA THR A 348 17.49 -15.39 -6.76
C THR A 348 17.39 -13.87 -6.68
N SER A 349 16.87 -13.30 -5.58
CA SER A 349 16.86 -11.86 -5.42
C SER A 349 17.24 -11.40 -4.03
N TRP A 350 17.86 -10.24 -3.96
CA TRP A 350 18.09 -9.48 -2.75
C TRP A 350 17.61 -8.05 -2.92
N ARG A 351 16.96 -7.52 -1.87
CA ARG A 351 16.40 -6.18 -1.87
C ARG A 351 16.56 -5.51 -0.52
N LYS A 352 16.87 -4.22 -0.55
CA LYS A 352 16.83 -3.32 0.60
C LYS A 352 15.86 -2.18 0.31
N GLN A 353 15.05 -1.84 1.30
CA GLN A 353 14.07 -0.74 1.22
C GLN A 353 14.16 0.06 2.50
N SER A 354 14.11 1.39 2.39
CA SER A 354 14.02 2.29 3.53
C SER A 354 12.89 3.29 3.32
N GLU A 355 12.26 3.64 4.41
CA GLU A 355 11.20 4.64 4.46
C GLU A 355 11.49 5.60 5.61
N PHE A 356 11.54 6.89 5.29
CA PHE A 356 11.46 7.97 6.26
C PHE A 356 10.17 8.75 6.03
N ALA A 357 9.40 8.96 7.09
CA ALA A 357 8.18 9.76 7.05
C ALA A 357 8.09 10.67 8.28
N ASN A 358 7.71 11.93 8.05
CA ASN A 358 7.38 12.87 9.10
C ASN A 358 6.00 13.46 8.79
N THR A 359 5.01 13.05 9.56
CA THR A 359 3.59 13.30 9.25
C THR A 359 2.95 14.18 10.31
N ASP A 360 2.21 15.20 9.88
CA ASP A 360 1.20 15.88 10.69
C ASP A 360 0.02 14.93 10.84
N VAL A 361 -0.22 14.44 12.05
CA VAL A 361 -1.22 13.38 12.30
C VAL A 361 -2.60 13.97 12.55
N ASP A 362 -2.69 15.22 12.97
CA ASP A 362 -3.97 15.87 13.26
C ASP A 362 -4.59 16.58 12.05
N PHE A 363 -3.81 16.81 10.98
CA PHE A 363 -4.24 17.46 9.73
C PHE A 363 -4.88 18.84 9.94
N THR A 364 -4.42 19.59 10.96
CA THR A 364 -4.92 20.93 11.28
C THR A 364 -3.80 21.96 11.35
N GLY A 365 -4.15 23.23 11.53
CA GLY A 365 -3.18 24.30 11.75
C GLY A 365 -2.67 24.38 13.18
N GLY A 366 -3.12 23.51 14.08
CA GLY A 366 -2.62 23.39 15.44
C GLY A 366 -1.43 22.44 15.52
N ASP A 367 -0.43 22.79 16.32
CA ASP A 367 0.71 21.92 16.58
C ASP A 367 0.39 20.99 17.76
N PHE A 368 -0.37 19.89 17.47
CA PHE A 368 -0.80 18.97 18.51
C PHE A 368 0.09 17.76 18.62
N PHE A 369 0.30 17.01 17.54
CA PHE A 369 1.24 15.91 17.54
C PHE A 369 1.72 15.51 16.14
N THR A 370 2.94 15.04 16.10
CA THR A 370 3.60 14.58 14.88
C THR A 370 4.05 13.14 15.05
N GLN A 371 4.10 12.44 13.92
CA GLN A 371 4.66 11.11 13.85
C GLN A 371 5.87 11.10 12.93
N ILE A 372 6.99 10.63 13.45
CA ILE A 372 8.19 10.34 12.67
C ILE A 372 8.34 8.83 12.59
N ARG A 373 8.61 8.31 11.41
CA ARG A 373 8.86 6.89 11.16
C ARG A 373 10.11 6.75 10.31
N ASP A 374 10.99 5.84 10.73
CA ASP A 374 12.21 5.47 9.99
C ASP A 374 12.33 3.95 10.02
N ILE A 375 12.21 3.30 8.86
CA ILE A 375 12.13 1.84 8.75
C ILE A 375 13.04 1.36 7.62
N GLU A 376 13.72 0.24 7.88
CA GLU A 376 14.49 -0.48 6.89
C GLU A 376 14.04 -1.94 6.80
N PHE A 377 13.85 -2.42 5.57
CA PHE A 377 13.53 -3.83 5.27
C PHE A 377 14.61 -4.42 4.38
N LYS A 378 14.97 -5.67 4.66
CA LYS A 378 15.86 -6.49 3.84
C LYS A 378 15.16 -7.78 3.49
N THR A 379 14.99 -8.02 2.20
CA THR A 379 14.30 -9.21 1.70
C THR A 379 15.25 -10.00 0.82
N PHE A 380 15.34 -11.30 1.06
CA PHE A 380 15.97 -12.28 0.19
C PHE A 380 14.92 -13.27 -0.29
N THR A 381 14.89 -13.58 -1.58
CA THR A 381 14.02 -14.64 -2.13
C THR A 381 14.79 -15.55 -3.07
N GLN A 382 14.41 -16.82 -3.06
CA GLN A 382 14.89 -17.84 -3.97
C GLN A 382 13.70 -18.65 -4.48
N GLU A 383 13.54 -18.72 -5.79
CA GLU A 383 12.61 -19.63 -6.45
C GLU A 383 13.37 -20.60 -7.34
N VAL A 384 12.96 -21.86 -7.33
CA VAL A 384 13.44 -22.88 -8.26
C VAL A 384 12.22 -23.56 -8.86
N ARG A 385 12.20 -23.74 -10.19
CA ARG A 385 11.06 -24.28 -10.90
C ARG A 385 11.52 -25.25 -11.99
N PHE A 386 10.77 -26.33 -12.16
CA PHE A 386 10.91 -27.34 -13.17
C PHE A 386 9.59 -27.45 -13.93
N THR A 387 9.61 -27.41 -15.24
CA THR A 387 8.41 -27.46 -16.09
C THR A 387 8.61 -28.46 -17.22
N SER A 388 7.65 -29.34 -17.44
CA SER A 388 7.69 -30.29 -18.59
C SER A 388 7.68 -29.54 -19.92
N LYS A 389 8.30 -30.13 -20.93
CA LYS A 389 8.26 -29.67 -22.33
C LYS A 389 7.60 -30.71 -23.23
N GLY A 390 6.90 -30.23 -24.24
CA GLY A 390 6.29 -31.04 -25.30
C GLY A 390 4.83 -30.63 -25.51
N ASP A 391 4.44 -30.46 -26.77
CA ASP A 391 3.10 -30.01 -27.16
C ASP A 391 2.07 -31.15 -27.19
N ASP A 392 2.53 -32.41 -27.28
CA ASP A 392 1.68 -33.60 -27.39
C ASP A 392 1.73 -34.52 -26.16
N ASN A 393 2.07 -33.99 -24.99
CA ASN A 393 2.20 -34.81 -23.79
C ASN A 393 0.82 -35.20 -23.22
N THR A 394 0.69 -36.48 -22.83
CA THR A 394 -0.45 -36.93 -22.02
C THR A 394 -0.45 -36.26 -20.66
N PHE A 395 0.71 -35.92 -20.12
CA PHE A 395 0.89 -35.26 -18.84
C PHE A 395 1.86 -34.08 -18.98
N ASP A 396 1.39 -32.91 -18.64
CA ASP A 396 2.25 -31.75 -18.40
C ASP A 396 2.35 -31.52 -16.91
N TRP A 397 3.52 -31.10 -16.46
CA TRP A 397 3.74 -30.89 -15.03
C TRP A 397 4.62 -29.67 -14.78
N LEU A 398 4.41 -29.06 -13.62
CA LEU A 398 5.22 -27.98 -13.09
C LEU A 398 5.42 -28.24 -11.59
N PHE A 399 6.68 -28.19 -11.13
CA PHE A 399 7.03 -28.25 -9.71
C PHE A 399 7.97 -27.12 -9.36
N GLY A 400 7.84 -26.59 -8.15
CA GLY A 400 8.71 -25.54 -7.68
C GLY A 400 8.84 -25.48 -6.17
N ALA A 401 9.87 -24.77 -5.74
CA ALA A 401 10.13 -24.40 -4.37
C ALA A 401 10.43 -22.90 -4.29
N PHE A 402 9.90 -22.25 -3.27
CA PHE A 402 10.13 -20.85 -2.98
C PHE A 402 10.57 -20.69 -1.53
N TYR A 403 11.60 -19.86 -1.33
CA TYR A 403 12.07 -19.42 -0.02
C TYR A 403 12.07 -17.91 0.06
N MET A 404 11.64 -17.37 1.18
CA MET A 404 11.73 -15.94 1.48
C MET A 404 12.27 -15.75 2.89
N LYS A 405 13.22 -14.85 3.02
CA LYS A 405 13.62 -14.25 4.28
C LYS A 405 13.41 -12.75 4.21
N ASP A 406 12.66 -12.21 5.18
CA ASP A 406 12.31 -10.79 5.23
C ASP A 406 12.54 -10.26 6.64
N ASP A 407 13.53 -9.40 6.78
CA ASP A 407 13.91 -8.78 8.04
C ASP A 407 13.52 -7.30 8.02
N ALA A 408 12.69 -6.86 8.97
CA ALA A 408 12.54 -5.47 9.34
C ALA A 408 13.50 -5.17 10.50
N ASP A 409 14.50 -4.35 10.24
CA ASP A 409 15.45 -3.93 11.28
C ASP A 409 14.70 -3.11 12.37
N PRO A 410 15.20 -3.14 13.64
CA PRO A 410 14.57 -2.39 14.71
C PRO A 410 14.31 -0.96 14.27
N CYS A 411 13.07 -0.66 14.22
CA CYS A 411 12.55 0.60 13.71
C CYS A 411 11.92 1.39 14.84
N CYS A 412 11.95 2.67 14.69
CA CYS A 412 11.32 3.58 15.60
C CYS A 412 10.22 4.38 14.92
N ARG A 413 9.05 4.30 15.54
CA ARG A 413 8.02 5.30 15.36
C ARG A 413 8.05 6.20 16.58
N THR A 414 8.35 7.48 16.39
CA THR A 414 8.28 8.48 17.45
C THR A 414 7.02 9.28 17.25
N ILE A 415 6.21 9.40 18.31
CA ILE A 415 5.11 10.34 18.39
C ILE A 415 5.52 11.42 19.37
N ALA A 416 5.37 12.68 18.98
CA ALA A 416 5.73 13.84 19.79
C ALA A 416 4.55 14.79 19.95
N TRP A 417 4.33 15.27 21.18
CA TRP A 417 3.40 16.37 21.45
C TRP A 417 3.92 17.68 20.87
N GLY A 418 3.01 18.45 20.29
CA GLY A 418 3.28 19.79 19.79
C GLY A 418 3.09 20.87 20.83
N GLN A 419 3.37 22.11 20.44
CA GLN A 419 3.30 23.30 21.33
C GLN A 419 1.88 23.65 21.78
N ASP A 420 0.88 23.30 20.97
CA ASP A 420 -0.52 23.64 21.23
C ASP A 420 -1.27 22.56 22.02
N THR A 421 -0.68 21.37 22.22
CA THR A 421 -1.35 20.21 22.82
C THR A 421 -1.88 20.52 24.20
N ARG A 422 -1.05 21.12 25.08
CA ARG A 422 -1.47 21.46 26.43
C ARG A 422 -2.59 22.47 26.45
N LEU A 423 -2.46 23.54 25.70
CA LEU A 423 -3.47 24.62 25.63
C LEU A 423 -4.82 24.08 25.15
N TYR A 424 -4.78 23.22 24.13
CA TYR A 424 -5.98 22.61 23.60
C TYR A 424 -6.62 21.61 24.57
N ALA A 425 -5.81 20.78 25.24
CA ALA A 425 -6.29 19.82 26.24
C ALA A 425 -7.00 20.54 27.40
N ASP A 426 -6.44 21.64 27.91
CA ASP A 426 -7.09 22.47 28.94
C ASP A 426 -8.39 23.12 28.42
N LEU A 427 -8.41 23.61 27.19
CA LEU A 427 -9.60 24.20 26.59
C LEU A 427 -10.78 23.19 26.55
N ILE A 428 -10.55 22.00 25.96
CA ILE A 428 -11.64 21.02 25.77
C ILE A 428 -12.08 20.32 27.05
N THR A 429 -11.27 20.39 28.12
CA THR A 429 -11.57 19.81 29.43
C THR A 429 -11.96 20.84 30.48
N GLY A 430 -12.09 22.12 30.12
CA GLY A 430 -12.40 23.20 31.10
C GLY A 430 -11.32 23.35 32.17
N ASN A 431 -10.04 23.25 31.79
CA ASN A 431 -8.86 23.28 32.67
C ASN A 431 -8.73 22.08 33.64
N ALA A 432 -9.42 20.96 33.38
CA ALA A 432 -9.31 19.79 34.24
C ALA A 432 -7.90 19.18 34.23
N ILE A 433 -7.14 19.31 33.13
CA ILE A 433 -5.75 18.86 33.04
C ILE A 433 -4.87 19.67 34.01
N THR A 434 -4.97 21.00 34.00
CA THR A 434 -4.26 21.87 34.94
C THR A 434 -4.69 21.57 36.38
N GLY A 435 -5.99 21.38 36.63
CA GLY A 435 -6.50 21.05 37.97
C GLY A 435 -5.98 19.71 38.50
N LEU A 436 -5.93 18.69 37.65
CA LEU A 436 -5.40 17.38 38.03
C LEU A 436 -3.89 17.42 38.30
N GLU A 437 -3.13 18.13 37.46
CA GLU A 437 -1.69 18.32 37.63
C GLU A 437 -1.38 18.95 39.01
N GLN A 438 -2.11 20.00 39.37
CA GLN A 438 -1.97 20.65 40.68
C GLN A 438 -2.42 19.75 41.86
N ALA A 439 -3.53 19.03 41.70
CA ALA A 439 -4.06 18.14 42.74
C ALA A 439 -3.12 16.98 43.04
N LEU A 440 -2.37 16.51 42.05
CA LEU A 440 -1.38 15.47 42.20
C LEU A 440 0.02 15.99 42.61
N GLY A 441 0.20 17.32 42.71
CA GLY A 441 1.46 17.95 43.12
C GLY A 441 2.54 17.97 42.05
N PHE A 442 2.16 17.81 40.79
CA PHE A 442 3.12 17.93 39.66
C PHE A 442 3.41 19.41 39.37
N PRO A 443 4.64 19.73 38.89
CA PRO A 443 4.96 21.05 38.36
C PRO A 443 4.06 21.40 37.17
N ALA A 444 3.72 22.67 37.01
CA ALA A 444 2.93 23.14 35.87
C ALA A 444 3.61 22.78 34.54
N GLY A 445 2.87 22.20 33.59
CA GLY A 445 3.36 21.79 32.28
C GLY A 445 4.00 20.40 32.26
N THR A 446 3.84 19.61 33.34
CA THR A 446 4.27 18.19 33.36
C THR A 446 3.43 17.34 32.40
N PHE A 447 2.14 17.66 32.26
CA PHE A 447 1.26 16.94 31.34
C PHE A 447 1.30 17.58 29.94
N PHE A 448 1.44 16.75 28.90
CA PHE A 448 1.56 17.16 27.51
C PHE A 448 2.68 18.17 27.23
N PRO A 449 3.91 17.98 27.72
CA PRO A 449 5.02 18.85 27.35
C PRO A 449 5.35 18.65 25.88
N PRO A 450 5.71 19.70 25.12
CA PRO A 450 6.20 19.54 23.75
C PRO A 450 7.43 18.62 23.70
N GLY A 451 7.42 17.66 22.76
CA GLY A 451 8.48 16.70 22.58
C GLY A 451 8.01 15.24 22.56
N PRO A 452 8.94 14.27 22.60
CA PRO A 452 8.61 12.86 22.49
C PRO A 452 7.61 12.39 23.55
N ALA A 453 6.51 11.80 23.09
CA ALA A 453 5.43 11.26 23.93
C ALA A 453 5.39 9.74 23.92
N ALA A 454 5.76 9.11 22.80
CA ALA A 454 5.90 7.66 22.68
C ALA A 454 7.00 7.30 21.67
N PHE A 455 7.76 6.27 22.02
CA PHE A 455 8.66 5.56 21.11
C PHE A 455 8.13 4.15 20.94
N ASP A 456 7.85 3.76 19.71
CA ASP A 456 7.38 2.44 19.35
C ASP A 456 8.49 1.76 18.54
N ASN A 457 9.34 1.02 19.24
CA ASN A 457 10.44 0.27 18.64
C ASN A 457 9.98 -1.17 18.44
N TRP A 458 10.12 -1.68 17.24
CA TRP A 458 9.77 -3.05 16.92
C TRP A 458 10.69 -3.65 15.85
N SER A 459 10.75 -4.95 15.81
CA SER A 459 11.43 -5.70 14.76
C SER A 459 10.57 -6.89 14.33
N LEU A 460 10.70 -7.27 13.08
CA LEU A 460 10.02 -8.42 12.52
C LEU A 460 11.00 -9.21 11.65
N LYS A 461 11.10 -10.50 11.90
CA LYS A 461 11.82 -11.46 11.07
C LYS A 461 10.82 -12.47 10.55
N ASN A 462 10.86 -12.73 9.26
CA ASN A 462 9.96 -13.65 8.61
C ASN A 462 10.76 -14.61 7.73
N ASP A 463 10.66 -15.90 7.99
CA ASP A 463 11.19 -16.98 7.18
C ASP A 463 10.02 -17.81 6.64
N ALA A 464 9.92 -17.94 5.32
CA ALA A 464 8.82 -18.69 4.67
C ALA A 464 9.34 -19.63 3.60
N TRP A 465 8.81 -20.86 3.59
CA TRP A 465 9.05 -21.89 2.59
C TRP A 465 7.75 -22.26 1.89
N SER A 466 7.78 -22.42 0.60
CA SER A 466 6.64 -22.95 -0.14
C SER A 466 7.10 -23.97 -1.16
N PHE A 467 6.43 -25.13 -1.17
CA PHE A 467 6.59 -26.16 -2.19
C PHE A 467 5.29 -26.26 -2.97
N TYR A 468 5.33 -26.24 -4.27
CA TYR A 468 4.15 -26.25 -5.10
C TYR A 468 4.32 -27.12 -6.33
N GLY A 469 3.21 -27.64 -6.84
CA GLY A 469 3.19 -28.41 -8.06
C GLY A 469 1.83 -28.46 -8.70
N GLN A 470 1.83 -28.66 -10.00
CA GLN A 470 0.64 -28.82 -10.83
C GLN A 470 0.90 -29.90 -11.87
N ILE A 471 -0.11 -30.71 -12.12
CA ILE A 471 -0.11 -31.71 -13.18
C ILE A 471 -1.35 -31.46 -14.03
N ASP A 472 -1.17 -31.36 -15.33
CA ASP A 472 -2.23 -31.29 -16.33
C ASP A 472 -2.31 -32.63 -17.06
N PHE A 473 -3.45 -33.30 -16.97
CA PHE A 473 -3.74 -34.54 -17.68
C PHE A 473 -4.58 -34.23 -18.91
N ASN A 474 -3.96 -34.34 -20.07
CA ASN A 474 -4.59 -34.11 -21.38
C ASN A 474 -5.38 -35.36 -21.78
N ILE A 475 -6.66 -35.41 -21.40
CA ILE A 475 -7.55 -36.56 -21.68
C ILE A 475 -7.85 -36.67 -23.19
N SER A 476 -7.91 -35.51 -23.85
CA SER A 476 -8.04 -35.40 -25.32
C SER A 476 -7.58 -33.98 -25.73
N ASP A 477 -7.48 -33.73 -27.06
CA ASP A 477 -7.12 -32.42 -27.61
C ASP A 477 -7.99 -31.26 -27.12
N ARG A 478 -9.14 -31.55 -26.51
CA ARG A 478 -10.12 -30.55 -26.01
C ARG A 478 -10.41 -30.65 -24.52
N LEU A 479 -9.90 -31.68 -23.85
CA LEU A 479 -10.25 -31.92 -22.46
C LEU A 479 -9.00 -32.15 -21.62
N THR A 480 -8.73 -31.21 -20.73
CA THR A 480 -7.60 -31.28 -19.79
C THR A 480 -8.10 -31.22 -18.36
N LEU A 481 -7.64 -32.13 -17.53
CA LEU A 481 -7.83 -32.11 -16.08
C LEU A 481 -6.54 -31.62 -15.41
N THR A 482 -6.63 -30.50 -14.71
CA THR A 482 -5.53 -29.94 -13.93
C THR A 482 -5.71 -30.25 -12.45
N ALA A 483 -4.69 -30.77 -11.79
CA ALA A 483 -4.61 -30.91 -10.34
C ALA A 483 -3.34 -30.20 -9.83
N GLY A 484 -3.50 -29.32 -8.85
CA GLY A 484 -2.40 -28.59 -8.23
C GLY A 484 -2.47 -28.62 -6.71
N ALA A 485 -1.30 -28.60 -6.08
CA ALA A 485 -1.15 -28.50 -4.63
C ALA A 485 0.03 -27.61 -4.27
N ALA A 486 -0.08 -26.91 -3.13
CA ALA A 486 1.04 -26.22 -2.52
C ALA A 486 1.02 -26.39 -1.01
N TYR A 487 2.20 -26.48 -0.42
CA TYR A 487 2.46 -26.44 1.01
C TYR A 487 3.27 -25.18 1.34
N LEU A 488 2.84 -24.43 2.32
CA LEU A 488 3.49 -23.23 2.84
C LEU A 488 3.83 -23.47 4.32
N ASP A 489 5.04 -23.12 4.72
CA ASP A 489 5.49 -23.01 6.11
C ASP A 489 6.00 -21.57 6.31
N ASP A 490 5.45 -20.87 7.30
CA ASP A 490 5.71 -19.45 7.56
C ASP A 490 5.99 -19.23 9.05
N GLU A 491 7.19 -18.77 9.39
CA GLU A 491 7.59 -18.40 10.74
C GLU A 491 7.85 -16.91 10.84
N LYS A 492 7.13 -16.22 11.74
CA LYS A 492 7.32 -14.79 12.05
C LYS A 492 7.75 -14.61 13.49
N LYS A 493 8.88 -13.98 13.69
CA LYS A 493 9.39 -13.55 14.99
C LYS A 493 9.27 -12.04 15.11
N ALA A 494 8.46 -11.59 16.06
CA ALA A 494 8.26 -10.17 16.32
C ALA A 494 8.78 -9.82 17.72
N ALA A 495 9.35 -8.64 17.84
CA ALA A 495 9.66 -8.02 19.12
C ALA A 495 9.19 -6.57 19.11
N SER A 496 8.61 -6.10 20.20
CA SER A 496 8.16 -4.74 20.41
C SER A 496 8.70 -4.22 21.73
N ASN A 497 9.14 -2.96 21.73
CA ASN A 497 9.54 -2.23 22.92
C ASN A 497 8.94 -0.82 22.84
N ILE A 498 7.81 -0.62 23.51
CA ILE A 498 7.10 0.66 23.55
C ILE A 498 7.53 1.40 24.80
N ILE A 499 8.13 2.58 24.63
CA ILE A 499 8.54 3.47 25.71
C ILE A 499 7.64 4.72 25.64
N VAL A 500 6.96 5.01 26.74
CA VAL A 500 6.04 6.15 26.84
C VAL A 500 6.56 7.12 27.90
N PRO A 501 7.30 8.17 27.53
CA PRO A 501 7.72 9.21 28.46
C PRO A 501 6.56 10.13 28.87
N ASP A 502 5.43 10.15 28.16
CA ASP A 502 4.26 10.97 28.49
C ASP A 502 3.69 10.63 29.87
N VAL A 503 3.89 11.54 30.83
CA VAL A 503 3.51 11.33 32.23
C VAL A 503 2.00 11.16 32.37
N PHE A 504 1.20 11.90 31.60
CA PHE A 504 -0.27 11.82 31.70
C PHE A 504 -0.79 10.42 31.29
N SER A 505 -0.22 9.81 30.25
CA SER A 505 -0.59 8.45 29.83
C SER A 505 -0.20 7.37 30.85
N GLN A 506 0.72 7.66 31.78
CA GLN A 506 1.12 6.72 32.84
C GLN A 506 0.15 6.73 34.04
N LEU A 507 -0.72 7.73 34.16
CA LEU A 507 -1.64 7.85 35.28
C LEU A 507 -2.74 6.79 35.22
N ASP A 508 -3.02 6.15 36.37
CA ASP A 508 -4.20 5.32 36.52
C ASP A 508 -5.38 6.18 37.00
N LEU A 509 -6.14 6.73 36.03
CA LEU A 509 -7.26 7.60 36.32
C LEU A 509 -8.42 6.90 37.07
N VAL A 510 -8.52 5.57 36.97
CA VAL A 510 -9.46 4.76 37.75
C VAL A 510 -9.03 4.73 39.21
N GLN A 511 -7.78 4.36 39.49
CA GLN A 511 -7.24 4.26 40.81
C GLN A 511 -7.18 5.62 41.50
N ILE A 512 -6.71 6.66 40.79
CA ILE A 512 -6.63 8.04 41.31
C ILE A 512 -8.04 8.54 41.65
N GLY A 513 -9.00 8.37 40.75
CA GLY A 513 -10.38 8.77 40.97
C GLY A 513 -11.03 8.02 42.13
N GLY A 514 -10.78 6.69 42.24
CA GLY A 514 -11.23 5.93 43.41
C GLY A 514 -10.65 6.45 44.71
N GLY A 515 -9.39 6.87 44.73
CA GLY A 515 -8.74 7.51 45.88
C GLY A 515 -9.38 8.84 46.25
N LEU A 516 -9.70 9.68 45.27
CA LEU A 516 -10.40 10.98 45.50
C LEU A 516 -11.82 10.76 46.04
N ILE A 517 -12.55 9.78 45.52
CA ILE A 517 -13.89 9.39 46.03
C ILE A 517 -13.77 8.93 47.49
N ALA A 518 -12.78 8.09 47.79
CA ALA A 518 -12.54 7.65 49.17
C ALA A 518 -12.22 8.83 50.09
N GLN A 519 -11.38 9.77 49.68
CA GLN A 519 -11.08 10.98 50.45
C GLN A 519 -12.33 11.81 50.70
N GLY A 520 -13.18 12.01 49.69
CA GLY A 520 -14.47 12.68 49.84
C GLY A 520 -15.40 11.98 50.83
N ALA A 521 -15.43 10.62 50.78
CA ALA A 521 -16.23 9.82 51.70
C ALA A 521 -15.72 9.91 53.17
N VAL A 522 -14.41 10.02 53.37
CA VAL A 522 -13.83 10.29 54.73
C VAL A 522 -14.33 11.61 55.25
N ILE A 523 -14.23 12.70 54.44
CA ILE A 523 -14.69 14.05 54.83
C ILE A 523 -16.17 14.03 55.19
N GLN A 524 -17.03 13.44 54.36
CA GLN A 524 -18.46 13.30 54.61
C GLN A 524 -18.76 12.49 55.88
N SER A 525 -18.02 11.44 56.13
CA SER A 525 -18.19 10.59 57.33
C SER A 525 -17.87 11.35 58.60
N TYR A 526 -16.83 12.17 58.63
CA TYR A 526 -16.51 13.03 59.76
C TYR A 526 -17.56 14.15 59.93
N ALA A 527 -17.97 14.78 58.82
CA ALA A 527 -19.02 15.81 58.86
C ALA A 527 -20.35 15.26 59.46
N ALA A 528 -20.73 14.03 59.09
CA ALA A 528 -21.90 13.35 59.64
C ALA A 528 -21.81 13.10 61.15
N LEU A 529 -20.58 13.05 61.69
CA LEU A 529 -20.30 12.91 63.11
C LEU A 529 -20.11 14.29 63.83
N GLY A 530 -20.27 15.38 63.07
CA GLY A 530 -20.08 16.74 63.60
C GLY A 530 -18.60 17.11 63.81
N VAL A 531 -17.69 16.44 63.13
CA VAL A 531 -16.24 16.65 63.25
C VAL A 531 -15.69 17.25 61.96
N ASP A 532 -14.87 18.26 62.09
CA ASP A 532 -14.13 18.83 60.98
C ASP A 532 -12.96 17.92 60.61
N ALA A 533 -13.03 17.33 59.41
CA ALA A 533 -12.02 16.42 58.88
C ALA A 533 -10.64 17.09 58.65
N THR A 534 -10.57 18.40 58.63
CA THR A 534 -9.33 19.18 58.50
C THR A 534 -8.66 19.49 59.83
N ASN A 535 -9.32 19.18 60.95
CA ASN A 535 -8.83 19.45 62.30
C ASN A 535 -8.31 18.15 62.97
N PRO A 536 -6.98 17.92 63.02
CA PRO A 536 -6.41 16.72 63.62
C PRO A 536 -6.75 16.55 65.11
N ALA A 537 -6.89 17.66 65.85
CA ALA A 537 -7.25 17.60 67.27
C ALA A 537 -8.70 17.13 67.49
N ALA A 538 -9.63 17.53 66.62
CA ALA A 538 -11.02 17.10 66.66
C ALA A 538 -11.14 15.61 66.30
N ILE A 539 -10.35 15.14 65.32
CA ILE A 539 -10.27 13.74 64.94
C ILE A 539 -9.71 12.90 66.11
N ALA A 540 -8.62 13.34 66.76
CA ALA A 540 -8.02 12.64 67.89
C ALA A 540 -9.01 12.62 69.10
N ALA A 541 -9.76 13.67 69.35
CA ALA A 541 -10.78 13.69 70.39
C ALA A 541 -11.94 12.72 70.12
N LEU A 542 -12.37 12.58 68.85
CA LEU A 542 -13.35 11.57 68.44
C LEU A 542 -12.83 10.15 68.68
N GLU A 543 -11.59 9.87 68.30
CA GLU A 543 -10.96 8.53 68.46
C GLU A 543 -10.78 8.19 69.94
N ALA A 544 -10.48 9.17 70.80
CA ALA A 544 -10.40 8.96 72.23
C ALA A 544 -11.79 8.64 72.87
N ILE A 545 -12.87 9.16 72.34
CA ILE A 545 -14.24 8.89 72.78
C ILE A 545 -14.80 7.61 72.20
N ARG A 546 -14.42 7.31 70.96
CA ARG A 546 -14.90 6.15 70.17
C ARG A 546 -13.70 5.45 69.48
N PRO A 547 -12.95 4.64 70.22
CA PRO A 547 -11.78 3.93 69.67
C PRO A 547 -12.15 3.06 68.49
N GLY A 548 -11.30 3.09 67.41
CA GLY A 548 -11.50 2.37 66.17
C GLY A 548 -12.36 3.08 65.10
N THR A 549 -12.93 4.28 65.43
CA THR A 549 -13.75 5.04 64.48
C THR A 549 -12.93 5.50 63.27
N LEU A 550 -11.71 5.97 63.46
CA LEU A 550 -10.81 6.39 62.40
C LEU A 550 -10.53 5.23 61.44
N ALA A 551 -10.20 4.05 61.96
CA ALA A 551 -9.95 2.88 61.15
C ALA A 551 -11.19 2.43 60.35
N ALA A 552 -12.37 2.46 61.01
CA ALA A 552 -13.63 2.06 60.37
C ALA A 552 -14.03 3.04 59.24
N ILE A 553 -13.91 4.36 59.50
CA ILE A 553 -14.19 5.40 58.47
C ILE A 553 -13.25 5.23 57.31
N THR A 554 -11.94 5.08 57.53
CA THR A 554 -10.94 4.95 56.50
C THR A 554 -11.17 3.65 55.67
N ALA A 555 -11.40 2.51 56.28
CA ALA A 555 -11.68 1.26 55.61
C ALA A 555 -12.97 1.31 54.80
N GLY A 556 -14.05 1.87 55.38
CA GLY A 556 -15.32 2.05 54.67
C GLY A 556 -15.21 2.97 53.45
N ALA A 557 -14.49 4.08 53.60
CA ALA A 557 -14.24 5.03 52.54
C ALA A 557 -13.38 4.43 51.41
N GLN A 558 -12.33 3.67 51.76
CA GLN A 558 -11.51 2.96 50.76
C GLN A 558 -12.34 1.93 49.99
N ALA A 559 -13.17 1.15 50.70
CA ALA A 559 -14.07 0.18 50.05
C ALA A 559 -15.07 0.89 49.13
N PHE A 560 -15.65 2.03 49.57
CA PHE A 560 -16.56 2.83 48.75
C PHE A 560 -15.86 3.41 47.52
N GLY A 561 -14.65 3.97 47.67
CA GLY A 561 -13.87 4.50 46.58
C GLY A 561 -13.50 3.43 45.55
N ALA A 562 -13.04 2.25 46.00
CA ALA A 562 -12.73 1.12 45.14
C ALA A 562 -13.96 0.61 44.36
N ALA A 563 -15.11 0.48 45.06
CA ALA A 563 -16.36 0.02 44.42
C ALA A 563 -16.90 1.00 43.36
N ASN A 564 -16.57 2.31 43.47
CA ASN A 564 -17.05 3.35 42.60
C ASN A 564 -15.98 3.95 41.67
N ALA A 565 -14.77 3.40 41.65
CA ALA A 565 -13.66 3.89 40.83
C ALA A 565 -13.98 3.93 39.32
N ASN A 566 -14.80 2.99 38.86
CA ASN A 566 -15.27 2.89 37.47
C ASN A 566 -16.64 3.55 37.24
N ASN A 567 -17.22 4.24 38.21
CA ASN A 567 -18.51 4.90 38.05
C ASN A 567 -18.30 6.32 37.51
N PRO A 568 -18.67 6.65 36.26
CA PRO A 568 -18.44 7.97 35.68
C PRO A 568 -19.22 9.10 36.37
N ALA A 569 -20.30 8.77 37.09
CA ALA A 569 -21.05 9.75 37.87
C ALA A 569 -20.29 10.20 39.14
N LEU A 570 -19.38 9.42 39.66
CA LEU A 570 -18.59 9.70 40.86
C LEU A 570 -17.11 9.90 40.57
N ASN A 571 -16.58 9.32 39.50
CA ASN A 571 -15.20 9.51 39.05
C ASN A 571 -15.15 10.35 37.75
N PRO A 572 -15.05 11.69 37.85
CA PRO A 572 -14.99 12.55 36.67
C PRO A 572 -13.69 12.38 35.86
N LEU A 573 -12.63 11.80 36.45
CA LEU A 573 -11.36 11.58 35.75
C LEU A 573 -11.47 10.56 34.59
N LEU A 574 -12.50 9.71 34.59
CA LEU A 574 -12.76 8.80 33.50
C LEU A 574 -13.04 9.53 32.17
N ALA A 575 -13.58 10.76 32.23
CA ALA A 575 -13.77 11.60 31.07
C ALA A 575 -12.45 12.05 30.39
N LEU A 576 -11.33 11.96 31.11
CA LEU A 576 -10.00 12.30 30.59
C LEU A 576 -9.27 11.12 29.96
N GLN A 577 -9.77 9.88 30.10
CA GLN A 577 -9.14 8.69 29.52
C GLN A 577 -8.91 8.78 28.01
N PRO A 578 -9.80 9.37 27.19
CA PRO A 578 -9.53 9.55 25.76
C PRO A 578 -8.29 10.37 25.44
N LEU A 579 -7.80 11.20 26.40
CA LEU A 579 -6.57 11.97 26.27
C LEU A 579 -5.31 11.19 26.66
N GLN A 580 -5.42 9.90 26.94
CA GLN A 580 -4.30 8.97 27.22
C GLN A 580 -4.09 7.99 26.03
N PRO A 581 -3.72 8.45 24.82
CA PRO A 581 -3.69 7.61 23.62
C PRO A 581 -2.60 6.53 23.68
N PHE A 582 -1.59 6.70 24.53
CA PHE A 582 -0.47 5.77 24.66
C PHE A 582 -0.64 4.79 25.83
N ARG A 583 -1.73 4.87 26.56
CA ARG A 583 -2.03 3.86 27.59
C ARG A 583 -2.59 2.60 26.91
N PRO A 584 -1.98 1.43 27.11
CA PRO A 584 -2.49 0.16 26.58
C PRO A 584 -3.86 -0.15 27.21
N GLN A 585 -4.93 0.04 26.48
CA GLN A 585 -6.29 -0.07 27.03
C GLN A 585 -6.82 -1.49 27.17
N ASN A 586 -6.20 -2.50 26.58
CA ASN A 586 -6.77 -3.86 26.56
C ASN A 586 -5.73 -4.99 26.44
N ILE A 587 -4.49 -4.78 26.81
CA ILE A 587 -3.52 -5.89 26.85
C ILE A 587 -3.55 -6.47 28.28
N PRO A 588 -4.04 -7.71 28.49
CA PRO A 588 -4.27 -8.27 29.82
C PRO A 588 -3.01 -8.35 30.70
N THR A 589 -1.83 -8.27 30.09
CA THR A 589 -0.53 -8.45 30.77
C THR A 589 0.19 -7.14 31.07
N THR A 590 -0.24 -5.98 30.51
CA THR A 590 0.45 -4.71 30.69
C THR A 590 -0.51 -3.61 31.13
N ASN A 591 -0.68 -3.46 32.43
CA ASN A 591 -1.29 -2.27 33.03
C ASN A 591 -0.33 -1.07 33.03
N VAL A 592 0.74 -1.12 32.26
CA VAL A 592 1.81 -0.12 32.25
C VAL A 592 1.95 0.43 30.83
N PRO A 593 2.12 1.72 30.66
CA PRO A 593 2.29 2.34 29.35
C PRO A 593 3.59 1.92 28.61
N ASN A 594 4.50 1.27 29.27
CA ASN A 594 5.74 0.74 28.68
C ASN A 594 5.61 -0.77 28.53
N ALA A 595 5.66 -1.26 27.30
CA ALA A 595 5.54 -2.66 26.97
C ALA A 595 6.82 -3.18 26.28
N ASN A 596 7.26 -4.34 26.70
CA ASN A 596 8.34 -5.09 26.06
C ASN A 596 7.81 -6.50 25.77
N GLU A 597 7.52 -6.76 24.51
CA GLU A 597 6.85 -7.98 24.08
C GLU A 597 7.65 -8.70 23.00
N THR A 598 7.61 -10.02 23.03
CA THR A 598 8.15 -10.86 21.98
C THR A 598 7.15 -11.95 21.65
N GLY A 599 7.05 -12.30 20.39
CA GLY A 599 6.15 -13.35 19.92
C GLY A 599 6.71 -14.10 18.73
N ILE A 600 6.31 -15.36 18.62
CA ILE A 600 6.56 -16.20 17.46
C ILE A 600 5.21 -16.68 16.96
N LEU A 601 4.94 -16.42 15.68
CA LEU A 601 3.80 -16.96 14.97
C LEU A 601 4.32 -17.93 13.93
N THR A 602 3.87 -19.18 14.03
CA THR A 602 4.12 -20.20 13.01
C THR A 602 2.81 -20.61 12.38
N GLY A 603 2.81 -20.83 11.08
CA GLY A 603 1.66 -21.31 10.34
C GLY A 603 2.10 -22.18 9.18
N ASP A 604 1.42 -23.32 9.03
CA ASP A 604 1.53 -24.16 7.87
C ASP A 604 0.19 -24.25 7.16
N GLU A 605 0.20 -24.17 5.85
CA GLU A 605 -1.00 -24.24 5.04
C GLU A 605 -0.80 -25.12 3.82
N THR A 606 -1.80 -25.95 3.54
CA THR A 606 -1.85 -26.73 2.30
C THR A 606 -3.02 -26.26 1.46
N THR A 607 -2.76 -25.91 0.20
CA THR A 607 -3.78 -25.49 -0.76
C THR A 607 -3.86 -26.48 -1.91
N PHE A 608 -5.07 -26.71 -2.42
CA PHE A 608 -5.34 -27.58 -3.55
C PHE A 608 -6.17 -26.84 -4.60
N ASN A 609 -5.96 -27.18 -5.86
CA ASN A 609 -6.89 -26.80 -6.92
C ASN A 609 -7.13 -28.00 -7.86
N ILE A 610 -8.36 -28.08 -8.36
CA ILE A 610 -8.74 -29.02 -9.42
C ILE A 610 -9.53 -28.20 -10.44
N ARG A 611 -9.17 -28.33 -11.71
CA ARG A 611 -9.81 -27.62 -12.81
C ARG A 611 -10.06 -28.57 -13.97
N LEU A 612 -11.14 -28.35 -14.68
CA LEU A 612 -11.44 -29.03 -15.94
C LEU A 612 -11.54 -27.98 -17.04
N LYS A 613 -10.74 -28.12 -18.08
CA LYS A 613 -10.77 -27.28 -19.29
C LYS A 613 -11.34 -28.12 -20.43
N TYR A 614 -12.32 -27.55 -21.15
CA TYR A 614 -12.96 -28.16 -22.33
C TYR A 614 -12.96 -27.17 -23.50
#